data_966838dfcaf27d637e037c2785d329e5
#
_entry.id   966838dfcaf27d637e037c2785d329e5
#
_cell.length_a   1.000
_cell.length_b   1.000
_cell.length_c   1.000
_cell.angle_alpha   90.00
_cell.angle_beta   90.00
_cell.angle_gamma   90.00
#
_symmetry.space_group_name_H-M   'P 1'
#
loop_
_entity.id
_entity.type
_entity.pdbx_description
1 polymer ?
#
loop_
_entity_poly.entity_id
_entity_poly.type
_entity_poly.pdbx_seq_one_letter_code
_entity_poly.pdbx_strand_id
1 'polypeptide(L)'
;MQVRLNPPGHLRFLPARCRGTLSQVITLPEVLAELRRLQSELAQRHVARIGVFGSMARGEATAQSDIDVLVEMTDEGDLFDLVSVKTLLERTFDQSVDVVPVGGLKQDVRDVILREVRYAA
;
A
#
# COMPACT_ATOMS: atom_id res chain seq x y z
N MET A 1 12.95 13.83 -13.08
CA MET A 1 13.02 13.29 -12.64
C MET A 1 13.27 12.89 -12.43
N GLN A 2 12.87 12.53 -12.65
CA GLN A 2 12.94 11.74 -12.21
C GLN A 2 13.20 11.31 -12.05
N VAL A 3 13.18 11.13 -12.57
CA VAL A 3 13.34 10.28 -12.25
C VAL A 3 13.72 9.82 -12.20
N ARG A 4 13.95 9.63 -12.47
CA ARG A 4 14.18 8.78 -12.32
C ARG A 4 14.20 8.30 -12.61
N LEU A 5 13.90 8.07 -13.13
CA LEU A 5 13.79 7.24 -13.17
C LEU A 5 14.03 6.74 -13.17
N ASN A 6 14.08 6.62 -13.46
CA ASN A 6 14.16 5.87 -13.23
C ASN A 6 14.50 5.52 -13.10
N PRO A 7 14.67 5.35 -13.25
CA PRO A 7 14.95 4.66 -13.10
C PRO A 7 15.30 4.31 -12.76
N PRO A 8 15.29 3.99 -12.75
CA PRO A 8 15.42 3.35 -12.40
C PRO A 8 15.26 3.01 -11.88
N GLY A 9 15.45 3.17 -11.81
CA GLY A 9 15.07 2.59 -10.88
C GLY A 9 13.85 2.07 -10.81
N HIS A 10 13.17 2.11 -10.98
CA HIS A 10 12.09 1.46 -10.80
C HIS A 10 11.92 0.54 -11.79
N LEU A 11 12.73 0.43 -12.53
CA LEU A 11 12.56 -0.41 -13.43
C LEU A 11 12.93 -1.74 -13.14
N ARG A 12 13.80 -2.09 -12.26
CA ARG A 12 14.11 -3.39 -11.95
C ARG A 12 12.93 -4.08 -11.45
N PHE A 13 12.11 -3.40 -10.76
CA PHE A 13 10.91 -3.99 -10.31
C PHE A 13 9.97 -4.12 -11.46
N LEU A 14 10.09 -3.28 -12.41
CA LEU A 14 9.31 -3.29 -13.52
C LEU A 14 9.37 -4.52 -14.30
N PRO A 15 10.49 -5.07 -14.56
CA PRO A 15 10.55 -6.30 -15.25
C PRO A 15 9.78 -7.36 -14.53
N ALA A 16 9.82 -7.26 -13.26
CA ALA A 16 9.09 -8.21 -12.51
C ALA A 16 7.66 -8.05 -12.84
N ARG A 17 7.25 -6.87 -13.00
CA ARG A 17 5.93 -6.63 -13.29
C ARG A 17 5.58 -7.06 -14.64
N CYS A 18 6.44 -6.89 -15.55
CA CYS A 18 6.18 -7.32 -16.88
C CYS A 18 5.91 -8.77 -16.92
N ARG A 19 6.62 -9.55 -16.15
CA ARG A 19 6.36 -10.92 -16.23
C ARG A 19 5.10 -11.21 -15.52
N GLY A 20 4.57 -10.28 -14.79
CA GLY A 20 3.34 -10.46 -14.12
C GLY A 20 2.20 -10.61 -15.07
N THR A 21 2.42 -10.50 -16.30
CA THR A 21 1.39 -10.74 -17.26
C THR A 21 0.82 -12.10 -17.11
N LEU A 22 1.49 -12.96 -16.46
CA LEU A 22 0.99 -14.27 -16.29
C LEU A 22 0.06 -14.38 -15.12
N SER A 23 -0.64 -13.37 -14.80
CA SER A 23 -1.60 -13.35 -13.74
C SER A 23 -1.02 -13.59 -12.40
N GLN A 24 0.18 -13.15 -12.22
CA GLN A 24 0.79 -13.30 -10.93
C GLN A 24 0.13 -12.44 -9.91
N VAL A 25 -0.09 -12.99 -8.73
CA VAL A 25 -0.65 -12.25 -7.61
C VAL A 25 0.50 -11.84 -6.72
N ILE A 26 0.59 -10.54 -6.41
CA ILE A 26 1.60 -10.09 -5.48
C ILE A 26 1.26 -10.63 -4.10
N THR A 27 2.25 -11.11 -3.38
CA THR A 27 2.02 -11.74 -2.09
C THR A 27 2.10 -10.74 -0.96
N LEU A 28 1.54 -11.10 0.20
CA LEU A 28 1.60 -10.25 1.38
C LEU A 28 3.04 -9.88 1.76
N PRO A 29 3.98 -10.83 1.84
CA PRO A 29 5.36 -10.45 2.16
C PRO A 29 5.94 -9.45 1.17
N GLU A 30 5.59 -9.58 -0.10
CA GLU A 30 6.08 -8.65 -1.12
C GLU A 30 5.50 -7.26 -0.91
N VAL A 31 4.21 -7.18 -0.59
CA VAL A 31 3.56 -5.90 -0.33
C VAL A 31 4.18 -5.23 0.89
N LEU A 32 4.36 -5.99 1.96
CA LEU A 32 4.93 -5.44 3.19
C LEU A 32 6.37 -4.96 2.97
N ALA A 33 7.13 -5.70 2.18
CA ALA A 33 8.51 -5.31 1.88
C ALA A 33 8.55 -3.99 1.10
N GLU A 34 7.64 -3.82 0.13
CA GLU A 34 7.57 -2.58 -0.61
C GLU A 34 7.12 -1.41 0.27
N LEU A 35 6.17 -1.64 1.15
CA LEU A 35 5.73 -0.59 2.06
C LEU A 35 6.87 -0.15 2.97
N ARG A 36 7.68 -1.10 3.44
CA ARG A 36 8.83 -0.75 4.26
C ARG A 36 9.85 0.06 3.46
N ARG A 37 10.03 -0.31 2.20
CA ARG A 37 10.96 0.40 1.32
C ARG A 37 10.50 1.85 1.09
N LEU A 38 9.19 2.08 1.09
CA LEU A 38 8.63 3.40 0.87
C LEU A 38 8.48 4.21 2.16
N GLN A 39 9.01 3.73 3.25
CA GLN A 39 8.80 4.33 4.56
C GLN A 39 9.10 5.82 4.60
N SER A 40 10.19 6.26 3.98
CA SER A 40 10.54 7.68 3.96
C SER A 40 9.53 8.50 3.18
N GLU A 41 9.10 7.98 2.05
CA GLU A 41 8.12 8.71 1.23
C GLU A 41 6.78 8.79 1.92
N LEU A 42 6.40 7.71 2.61
CA LEU A 42 5.16 7.72 3.36
C LEU A 42 5.23 8.70 4.53
N ALA A 43 6.37 8.78 5.19
CA ALA A 43 6.55 9.74 6.27
C ALA A 43 6.44 11.17 5.78
N GLN A 44 6.89 11.45 4.57
CA GLN A 44 6.76 12.78 4.00
C GLN A 44 5.29 13.13 3.72
N ARG A 45 4.44 12.14 3.64
CA ARG A 45 3.01 12.32 3.45
C ARG A 45 2.25 12.19 4.76
N HIS A 46 2.95 12.34 5.86
CA HIS A 46 2.38 12.33 7.21
C HIS A 46 1.72 11.00 7.59
N VAL A 47 2.27 9.91 7.08
CA VAL A 47 1.81 8.58 7.47
C VAL A 47 2.62 8.13 8.67
N ALA A 48 1.96 7.85 9.78
CA ALA A 48 2.62 7.36 10.99
C ALA A 48 2.79 5.85 10.95
N ARG A 49 1.79 5.14 10.48
CA ARG A 49 1.84 3.68 10.35
C ARG A 49 1.02 3.25 9.15
N ILE A 50 1.41 2.16 8.54
CA ILE A 50 0.70 1.63 7.39
C ILE A 50 0.68 0.11 7.47
N GLY A 51 -0.43 -0.48 7.11
CA GLY A 51 -0.57 -1.93 7.11
C GLY A 51 -1.52 -2.40 6.04
N VAL A 52 -1.61 -3.69 5.88
CA VAL A 52 -2.46 -4.34 4.88
C VAL A 52 -3.53 -5.14 5.59
N PHE A 53 -4.76 -5.06 5.11
CA PHE A 53 -5.85 -5.85 5.66
C PHE A 53 -6.66 -6.43 4.51
N GLY A 54 -7.78 -7.04 4.81
CA GLY A 54 -8.67 -7.58 3.79
C GLY A 54 -8.13 -8.87 3.19
N SER A 55 -8.51 -9.13 1.95
CA SER A 55 -8.19 -10.41 1.31
C SER A 55 -6.69 -10.67 1.24
N MET A 56 -5.90 -9.63 1.01
CA MET A 56 -4.45 -9.78 0.94
C MET A 56 -3.90 -10.28 2.28
N ALA A 57 -4.36 -9.71 3.39
CA ALA A 57 -3.90 -10.11 4.72
C ALA A 57 -4.34 -11.52 5.08
N ARG A 58 -5.49 -11.95 4.54
CA ARG A 58 -6.01 -13.29 4.82
C ARG A 58 -5.46 -14.35 3.87
N GLY A 59 -4.66 -13.96 2.89
CA GLY A 59 -4.13 -14.90 1.92
C GLY A 59 -5.14 -15.32 0.87
N GLU A 60 -6.17 -14.52 0.65
CA GLU A 60 -7.26 -14.83 -0.27
C GLU A 60 -7.25 -13.96 -1.53
N ALA A 61 -6.23 -13.13 -1.69
CA ALA A 61 -6.20 -12.20 -2.80
C ALA A 61 -6.05 -12.91 -4.13
N THR A 62 -6.68 -12.35 -5.16
CA THR A 62 -6.55 -12.84 -6.53
C THR A 62 -5.93 -11.74 -7.37
N ALA A 63 -5.69 -12.03 -8.64
CA ALA A 63 -5.12 -11.04 -9.55
C ALA A 63 -6.03 -9.83 -9.74
N GLN A 64 -7.32 -9.98 -9.49
CA GLN A 64 -8.27 -8.89 -9.60
C GLN A 64 -8.58 -8.21 -8.28
N SER A 65 -8.03 -8.68 -7.19
CA SER A 65 -8.32 -8.08 -5.89
C SER A 65 -7.62 -6.74 -5.75
N ASP A 66 -8.29 -5.79 -5.09
CA ASP A 66 -7.63 -4.55 -4.70
C ASP A 66 -6.77 -4.83 -3.48
N ILE A 67 -5.73 -4.04 -3.31
CA ILE A 67 -4.93 -4.11 -2.10
C ILE A 67 -5.54 -3.16 -1.09
N ASP A 68 -5.99 -3.69 0.03
CA ASP A 68 -6.60 -2.87 1.09
C ASP A 68 -5.54 -2.45 2.09
N VAL A 69 -5.33 -1.16 2.22
CA VAL A 69 -4.28 -0.61 3.05
C VAL A 69 -4.87 0.30 4.11
N LEU A 70 -4.47 0.07 5.35
CA LEU A 70 -4.90 0.89 6.48
C LEU A 70 -3.76 1.84 6.82
N VAL A 71 -4.07 3.13 6.95
CA VAL A 71 -3.06 4.13 7.30
C VAL A 71 -3.44 4.85 8.57
N GLU A 72 -2.46 5.11 9.41
CA GLU A 72 -2.59 6.03 10.52
C GLU A 72 -1.82 7.28 10.15
N MET A 73 -2.51 8.40 10.08
CA MET A 73 -1.90 9.66 9.72
C MET A 73 -1.47 10.40 10.97
N THR A 74 -0.44 11.23 10.86
CA THR A 74 -0.09 12.13 11.94
C THR A 74 -1.11 13.26 11.99
N ASP A 75 -1.05 14.08 13.04
CA ASP A 75 -1.98 15.19 13.19
C ASP A 75 -1.88 16.20 12.05
N GLU A 76 -0.77 16.22 11.35
CA GLU A 76 -0.57 17.14 10.23
C GLU A 76 -1.07 16.58 8.93
N GLY A 77 -1.46 15.32 8.89
CA GLY A 77 -1.93 14.70 7.67
C GLY A 77 -3.32 15.19 7.30
N ASP A 78 -3.59 15.27 6.00
CA ASP A 78 -4.89 15.72 5.52
C ASP A 78 -5.33 14.84 4.35
N LEU A 79 -6.46 15.22 3.77
CA LEU A 79 -7.03 14.46 2.67
C LEU A 79 -6.12 14.40 1.46
N PHE A 80 -5.39 15.48 1.20
CA PHE A 80 -4.47 15.49 0.07
C PHE A 80 -3.34 14.50 0.27
N ASP A 81 -2.91 14.33 1.52
CA ASP A 81 -1.90 13.32 1.83
C ASP A 81 -2.43 11.93 1.56
N LEU A 82 -3.69 11.65 1.90
CA LEU A 82 -4.29 10.36 1.61
C LEU A 82 -4.32 10.07 0.12
N VAL A 83 -4.71 11.07 -0.68
CA VAL A 83 -4.74 10.90 -2.12
C VAL A 83 -3.33 10.65 -2.66
N SER A 84 -2.36 11.36 -2.12
CA SER A 84 -0.97 11.19 -2.51
C SER A 84 -0.46 9.78 -2.18
N VAL A 85 -0.82 9.26 -1.01
CA VAL A 85 -0.45 7.90 -0.62
C VAL A 85 -1.08 6.90 -1.59
N LYS A 86 -2.36 7.06 -1.89
CA LYS A 86 -3.04 6.15 -2.82
C LYS A 86 -2.35 6.15 -4.17
N THR A 87 -2.05 7.32 -4.69
CA THR A 87 -1.38 7.44 -5.98
C THR A 87 0.00 6.77 -5.97
N LEU A 88 0.76 7.00 -4.91
CA LEU A 88 2.08 6.40 -4.77
C LEU A 88 1.98 4.88 -4.77
N LEU A 89 1.05 4.34 -4.00
CA LEU A 89 0.93 2.89 -3.89
C LEU A 89 0.39 2.26 -5.17
N GLU A 90 -0.54 2.91 -5.83
CA GLU A 90 -1.06 2.38 -7.10
C GLU A 90 0.02 2.35 -8.18
N ARG A 91 0.89 3.34 -8.18
CA ARG A 91 2.02 3.32 -9.11
C ARG A 91 3.02 2.24 -8.75
N THR A 92 3.27 2.07 -7.46
CA THR A 92 4.25 1.09 -7.00
C THR A 92 3.81 -0.33 -7.30
N PHE A 93 2.55 -0.64 -7.04
CA PHE A 93 2.04 -1.99 -7.20
C PHE A 93 1.39 -2.24 -8.56
N ASP A 94 1.17 -1.18 -9.32
CA ASP A 94 0.52 -1.29 -10.62
C ASP A 94 -0.82 -2.01 -10.54
N GLN A 95 -1.58 -1.70 -9.51
CA GLN A 95 -2.93 -2.21 -9.35
C GLN A 95 -3.70 -1.31 -8.40
N SER A 96 -4.99 -1.50 -8.33
CA SER A 96 -5.85 -0.67 -7.49
C SER A 96 -5.55 -0.87 -6.03
N VAL A 97 -5.45 0.23 -5.30
CA VAL A 97 -5.18 0.21 -3.87
C VAL A 97 -6.26 1.03 -3.17
N ASP A 98 -6.86 0.43 -2.15
CA ASP A 98 -7.86 1.10 -1.34
C ASP A 98 -7.16 1.58 -0.08
N VAL A 99 -7.09 2.88 0.11
CA VAL A 99 -6.42 3.46 1.28
C VAL A 99 -7.46 3.94 2.26
N VAL A 100 -7.44 3.38 3.46
CA VAL A 100 -8.44 3.65 4.49
C VAL A 100 -7.75 4.24 5.71
N PRO A 101 -8.11 5.46 6.12
CA PRO A 101 -7.52 6.04 7.33
C PRO A 101 -8.20 5.46 8.57
N VAL A 102 -7.39 5.17 9.59
CA VAL A 102 -7.90 4.59 10.83
C VAL A 102 -9.02 5.48 11.43
N GLY A 103 -8.79 6.78 11.42
CA GLY A 103 -9.73 7.71 12.04
C GLY A 103 -11.07 7.80 11.34
N GLY A 104 -11.17 7.30 10.12
CA GLY A 104 -12.43 7.35 9.38
C GLY A 104 -13.30 6.12 9.56
N LEU A 105 -12.87 5.14 10.35
CA LEU A 105 -13.60 3.89 10.50
C LEU A 105 -14.62 3.97 11.64
N LYS A 106 -15.76 3.33 11.43
CA LYS A 106 -16.72 3.16 12.50
C LYS A 106 -16.18 2.12 13.48
N GLN A 107 -16.61 2.21 14.73
CA GLN A 107 -16.03 1.42 15.80
C GLN A 107 -16.07 -0.09 15.53
N ASP A 108 -17.18 -0.60 15.09
CA ASP A 108 -17.32 -2.04 14.87
C ASP A 108 -16.46 -2.53 13.70
N VAL A 109 -16.41 -1.76 12.63
CA VAL A 109 -15.58 -2.09 11.47
C VAL A 109 -14.10 -1.96 11.83
N ARG A 110 -13.78 -0.94 12.61
CA ARG A 110 -12.41 -0.69 13.04
C ARG A 110 -11.86 -1.87 13.83
N ASP A 111 -12.65 -2.42 14.75
CA ASP A 111 -12.21 -3.55 15.55
C ASP A 111 -11.90 -4.77 14.70
N VAL A 112 -12.71 -5.03 13.69
CA VAL A 112 -12.50 -6.16 12.79
C VAL A 112 -11.21 -5.95 12.00
N ILE A 113 -11.04 -4.76 11.43
CA ILE A 113 -9.87 -4.48 10.61
C ILE A 113 -8.59 -4.52 11.44
N LEU A 114 -8.63 -3.97 12.66
CA LEU A 114 -7.44 -3.93 13.50
C LEU A 114 -7.00 -5.32 13.95
N ARG A 115 -7.90 -6.27 13.97
CA ARG A 115 -7.55 -7.64 14.32
C ARG A 115 -6.84 -8.37 13.18
N GLU A 116 -7.10 -7.99 11.93
CA GLU A 116 -6.49 -8.70 10.82
C GLU A 116 -5.35 -7.94 10.14
N VAL A 117 -5.18 -6.66 10.47
CA VAL A 117 -4.18 -5.86 9.76
C VAL A 117 -2.75 -6.35 10.04
N ARG A 118 -1.93 -6.34 9.00
CA ARG A 118 -0.51 -6.67 9.10
C ARG A 118 0.26 -5.40 8.80
N TYR A 119 0.94 -4.88 9.80
CA TYR A 119 1.67 -3.63 9.66
C TYR A 119 3.04 -3.85 9.02
N ALA A 120 3.44 -2.89 8.20
CA ALA A 120 4.78 -2.87 7.64
C ALA A 120 5.67 -2.12 8.61
N ALA A 121 6.31 -2.79 9.47
CA ALA A 121 7.10 -2.13 10.50
C ALA A 121 8.58 -2.08 10.19
#